data_4778592de065cc99cff7cd2abe079ef6
#
_entry.id   4778592de065cc99cff7cd2abe079ef6
#
_cell.length_a   1.000
_cell.length_b   1.000
_cell.length_c   1.000
_cell.angle_alpha   90.00
_cell.angle_beta   90.00
_cell.angle_gamma   90.00
#
_symmetry.space_group_name_H-M   'P 1'
#
loop_
_entity.id
_entity.type
_entity.pdbx_description
1 polymer ?
#
loop_
_entity_poly.entity_id
_entity_poly.type
_entity_poly.pdbx_seq_one_letter_code
_entity_poly.pdbx_strand_id
1 'polypeptide(L)'
;MNSDYTLMKKKNIYILLLLAPVLFASCKVGKSYVRPEMALPDSLMQQQDSISIADEQWQAVYTDNTLRNLIARALEYNKDMLVAAARVKEMAAQKRISVANLLPQLNGKIEAEREVENYGGHSRDVGNSYEAKALLSWELDLWGNLRWKKVAAVADYLQSVESQRALRMTIVAEVAQAYYELVALDTELEIVRQTQKAREEGVRLARIRFEGGLTSETSYQQAQVELARTATLV
;
A
#
# COMPACT_ATOMS: atom_id res chain seq x y z
N MET A 1 22.32 41.75 60.35
CA MET A 1 21.09 41.25 59.68
C MET A 1 21.24 41.13 58.14
N ASN A 2 22.34 41.59 57.51
CA ASN A 2 22.55 41.47 56.05
C ASN A 2 23.33 40.25 55.56
N SER A 3 24.01 39.51 56.49
CA SER A 3 24.87 38.37 56.10
C SER A 3 24.06 37.12 55.78
N ASP A 4 22.91 36.88 56.45
CA ASP A 4 22.09 35.67 56.27
C ASP A 4 21.29 35.69 54.93
N TYR A 5 20.87 36.88 54.47
CA TYR A 5 20.18 37.05 53.20
C TYR A 5 21.09 36.73 52.00
N THR A 6 22.38 37.08 52.09
CA THR A 6 23.32 36.79 51.00
C THR A 6 23.69 35.29 50.96
N LEU A 7 23.76 34.63 52.06
CA LEU A 7 24.02 33.17 52.16
C LEU A 7 22.83 32.36 51.63
N MET A 8 21.59 32.75 51.97
CA MET A 8 20.37 32.12 51.44
C MET A 8 20.24 32.30 49.90
N LYS A 9 20.53 33.49 49.40
CA LYS A 9 20.47 33.77 47.96
C LYS A 9 21.51 32.93 47.16
N LYS A 10 22.71 32.77 47.69
CA LYS A 10 23.78 31.92 47.12
C LYS A 10 23.38 30.44 47.15
N LYS A 11 22.81 29.96 48.26
CA LYS A 11 22.35 28.57 48.40
C LYS A 11 21.24 28.22 47.41
N ASN A 12 20.29 29.15 47.17
CA ASN A 12 19.22 28.96 46.19
C ASN A 12 19.76 28.96 44.76
N ILE A 13 20.80 29.74 44.43
CA ILE A 13 21.46 29.75 43.13
C ILE A 13 22.18 28.42 42.89
N TYR A 14 22.86 27.84 43.90
CA TYR A 14 23.51 26.52 43.76
C TYR A 14 22.47 25.39 43.59
N ILE A 15 21.35 25.45 44.31
CA ILE A 15 20.25 24.50 44.13
C ILE A 15 19.65 24.61 42.72
N LEU A 16 19.44 25.82 42.19
CA LEU A 16 18.97 26.05 40.85
C LEU A 16 19.96 25.56 39.77
N LEU A 17 21.27 25.77 39.99
CA LEU A 17 22.35 25.31 39.12
C LEU A 17 22.51 23.77 39.15
N LEU A 18 22.20 23.13 40.27
CA LEU A 18 22.24 21.68 40.42
C LEU A 18 20.97 21.00 39.84
N LEU A 19 19.83 21.71 39.85
CA LEU A 19 18.58 21.23 39.25
C LEU A 19 18.56 21.41 37.71
N ALA A 20 19.26 22.40 37.20
CA ALA A 20 19.32 22.70 35.74
C ALA A 20 19.76 21.48 34.88
N PRO A 21 20.87 20.75 35.19
CA PRO A 21 21.27 19.60 34.38
C PRO A 21 20.29 18.42 34.47
N VAL A 22 19.53 18.29 35.56
CA VAL A 22 18.49 17.25 35.68
C VAL A 22 17.31 17.54 34.78
N LEU A 23 16.96 18.81 34.57
CA LEU A 23 15.93 19.23 33.63
C LEU A 23 16.34 19.05 32.15
N PHE A 24 17.65 19.09 31.85
CA PHE A 24 18.20 18.87 30.52
C PHE A 24 18.48 17.38 30.21
N ALA A 25 18.49 16.50 31.23
CA ALA A 25 18.51 15.06 31.03
C ALA A 25 17.12 14.58 30.51
N SER A 26 16.73 15.04 29.32
CA SER A 26 15.52 14.58 28.64
C SER A 26 15.66 13.10 28.32
N CYS A 27 15.33 12.24 29.28
CA CYS A 27 15.28 10.80 29.09
C CYS A 27 14.17 10.50 28.08
N LYS A 28 14.52 10.19 26.84
CA LYS A 28 13.62 9.61 25.89
C LYS A 28 13.17 8.25 26.42
N VAL A 29 11.97 8.20 27.00
CA VAL A 29 11.41 6.96 27.54
C VAL A 29 10.97 6.08 26.37
N GLY A 30 11.49 4.84 26.29
CA GLY A 30 11.15 3.86 25.26
C GLY A 30 12.39 3.27 24.56
N LYS A 31 12.20 2.11 23.93
CA LYS A 31 13.24 1.43 23.16
C LYS A 31 13.09 1.80 21.66
N SER A 32 14.20 2.10 21.00
CA SER A 32 14.24 2.24 19.55
C SER A 32 13.93 0.89 18.90
N TYR A 33 13.17 0.91 17.80
CA TYR A 33 12.93 -0.28 17.00
C TYR A 33 14.25 -0.79 16.43
N VAL A 34 14.51 -2.07 16.64
CA VAL A 34 15.59 -2.80 15.99
C VAL A 34 14.93 -3.92 15.20
N ARG A 35 15.26 -4.02 13.91
CA ARG A 35 14.74 -5.10 13.06
C ARG A 35 15.19 -6.43 13.64
N PRO A 36 14.27 -7.38 13.93
CA PRO A 36 14.65 -8.70 14.40
C PRO A 36 15.46 -9.43 13.32
N GLU A 37 16.52 -10.10 13.72
CA GLU A 37 17.24 -11.01 12.83
C GLU A 37 16.36 -12.24 12.59
N MET A 38 16.03 -12.49 11.33
CA MET A 38 15.36 -13.72 10.95
C MET A 38 16.42 -14.77 10.67
N ALA A 39 16.37 -15.89 11.41
CA ALA A 39 17.21 -17.05 11.14
C ALA A 39 16.73 -17.75 9.85
N LEU A 40 17.07 -17.17 8.71
CA LEU A 40 16.85 -17.79 7.41
C LEU A 40 18.09 -18.65 7.10
N PRO A 41 17.91 -19.84 6.52
CA PRO A 41 19.06 -20.61 6.03
C PRO A 41 19.78 -19.80 4.94
N ASP A 42 21.11 -19.83 4.97
CA ASP A 42 21.96 -19.08 4.04
C ASP A 42 21.74 -19.49 2.57
N SER A 43 21.22 -20.66 2.34
CA SER A 43 20.76 -21.11 1.01
C SER A 43 19.63 -22.12 1.16
N LEU A 44 18.59 -21.99 0.33
CA LEU A 44 17.49 -22.95 0.20
C LEU A 44 17.85 -24.11 -0.71
N MET A 45 18.90 -23.99 -1.51
CA MET A 45 19.45 -25.02 -2.39
C MET A 45 20.99 -25.01 -2.33
N GLN A 46 21.60 -26.16 -2.52
CA GLN A 46 23.07 -26.31 -2.49
C GLN A 46 23.81 -25.56 -3.64
N GLN A 47 23.10 -24.93 -4.55
CA GLN A 47 23.68 -24.10 -5.62
C GLN A 47 23.72 -22.64 -5.16
N GLN A 48 24.94 -22.15 -4.99
CA GLN A 48 25.24 -20.73 -4.80
C GLN A 48 25.12 -19.99 -6.14
N ASP A 49 23.92 -19.82 -6.65
CA ASP A 49 23.69 -18.76 -7.64
C ASP A 49 23.65 -17.45 -6.92
N SER A 50 24.64 -16.60 -7.20
CA SER A 50 24.79 -15.28 -6.56
C SER A 50 23.76 -14.25 -7.00
N ILE A 51 22.87 -14.60 -7.94
CA ILE A 51 21.84 -13.70 -8.48
C ILE A 51 20.48 -14.33 -8.18
N SER A 52 19.71 -13.66 -7.31
CA SER A 52 18.32 -14.03 -7.04
C SER A 52 17.42 -13.42 -8.12
N ILE A 53 16.45 -14.17 -8.61
CA ILE A 53 15.39 -13.65 -9.49
C ILE A 53 14.61 -12.48 -8.83
N ALA A 54 14.63 -12.39 -7.50
CA ALA A 54 14.03 -11.29 -6.75
C ALA A 54 14.78 -9.96 -6.93
N ASP A 55 16.05 -9.99 -7.33
CA ASP A 55 16.88 -8.81 -7.58
C ASP A 55 16.73 -8.31 -9.02
N GLU A 56 16.12 -9.13 -9.90
CA GLU A 56 15.91 -8.75 -11.28
C GLU A 56 14.65 -7.90 -11.49
N GLN A 57 14.71 -7.01 -12.46
CA GLN A 57 13.55 -6.27 -12.87
C GLN A 57 12.62 -7.18 -13.67
N TRP A 58 11.29 -7.03 -13.49
CA TRP A 58 10.28 -7.83 -14.17
C TRP A 58 10.44 -7.82 -15.72
N GLN A 59 10.99 -6.73 -16.28
CA GLN A 59 11.30 -6.62 -17.72
C GLN A 59 12.38 -7.59 -18.17
N ALA A 60 13.29 -8.00 -17.30
CA ALA A 60 14.29 -9.01 -17.63
C ALA A 60 13.69 -10.43 -17.57
N VAL A 61 12.76 -10.65 -16.64
CA VAL A 61 12.08 -11.94 -16.44
C VAL A 61 11.12 -12.24 -17.59
N TYR A 62 10.28 -11.27 -17.98
CA TYR A 62 9.31 -11.45 -19.07
C TYR A 62 9.86 -10.88 -20.37
N THR A 63 10.15 -11.74 -21.33
CA THR A 63 10.77 -11.37 -22.64
C THR A 63 9.76 -11.06 -23.74
N ASP A 64 8.50 -11.52 -23.59
CA ASP A 64 7.44 -11.28 -24.55
C ASP A 64 7.04 -9.80 -24.61
N ASN A 65 7.10 -9.17 -25.77
CA ASN A 65 6.80 -7.76 -25.94
C ASN A 65 5.32 -7.42 -25.73
N THR A 66 4.41 -8.36 -26.09
CA THR A 66 2.96 -8.18 -25.88
C THR A 66 2.67 -8.14 -24.38
N LEU A 67 3.19 -9.11 -23.65
CA LEU A 67 3.07 -9.18 -22.22
C LEU A 67 3.66 -7.93 -21.54
N ARG A 68 4.86 -7.49 -21.93
CA ARG A 68 5.47 -6.27 -21.41
C ARG A 68 4.60 -5.04 -21.60
N ASN A 69 3.99 -4.89 -22.76
CA ASN A 69 3.07 -3.77 -23.05
C ASN A 69 1.80 -3.85 -22.21
N LEU A 70 1.25 -5.04 -22.00
CA LEU A 70 0.08 -5.24 -21.12
C LEU A 70 0.40 -4.89 -19.68
N ILE A 71 1.54 -5.36 -19.16
CA ILE A 71 1.99 -5.02 -17.81
C ILE A 71 2.19 -3.50 -17.68
N ALA A 72 2.87 -2.86 -18.63
CA ALA A 72 3.10 -1.41 -18.59
C ALA A 72 1.77 -0.63 -18.54
N ARG A 73 0.80 -0.99 -19.38
CA ARG A 73 -0.55 -0.40 -19.37
C ARG A 73 -1.29 -0.66 -18.05
N ALA A 74 -1.21 -1.87 -17.51
CA ALA A 74 -1.83 -2.19 -16.24
C ALA A 74 -1.25 -1.32 -15.12
N LEU A 75 0.07 -1.20 -15.03
CA LEU A 75 0.73 -0.36 -14.02
C LEU A 75 0.39 1.14 -14.15
N GLU A 76 0.15 1.63 -15.35
CA GLU A 76 -0.20 3.02 -15.61
C GLU A 76 -1.68 3.34 -15.30
N TYR A 77 -2.60 2.46 -15.68
CA TYR A 77 -4.04 2.73 -15.64
C TYR A 77 -4.77 2.03 -14.51
N ASN A 78 -4.13 1.13 -13.76
CA ASN A 78 -4.76 0.44 -12.64
C ASN A 78 -5.15 1.42 -11.53
N LYS A 79 -6.42 1.35 -11.10
CA LYS A 79 -6.97 2.25 -10.08
C LYS A 79 -6.34 2.05 -8.70
N ASP A 80 -5.98 0.82 -8.35
CA ASP A 80 -5.36 0.51 -7.07
C ASP A 80 -3.95 1.12 -6.97
N MET A 81 -3.22 1.20 -8.09
CA MET A 81 -1.94 1.92 -8.15
C MET A 81 -2.12 3.43 -7.88
N LEU A 82 -3.19 4.04 -8.40
CA LEU A 82 -3.50 5.45 -8.14
C LEU A 82 -3.87 5.66 -6.67
N VAL A 83 -4.67 4.76 -6.09
CA VAL A 83 -5.03 4.79 -4.66
C VAL A 83 -3.78 4.61 -3.79
N ALA A 84 -2.92 3.64 -4.12
CA ALA A 84 -1.67 3.43 -3.38
C ALA A 84 -0.75 4.66 -3.45
N ALA A 85 -0.63 5.29 -4.62
CA ALA A 85 0.13 6.53 -4.77
C ALA A 85 -0.45 7.70 -3.96
N ALA A 86 -1.78 7.82 -3.89
CA ALA A 86 -2.45 8.80 -3.05
C ALA A 86 -2.21 8.53 -1.56
N ARG A 87 -2.24 7.26 -1.15
CA ARG A 87 -1.94 6.84 0.23
C ARG A 87 -0.51 7.19 0.66
N VAL A 88 0.47 7.01 -0.21
CA VAL A 88 1.86 7.44 0.06
C VAL A 88 1.93 8.95 0.28
N LYS A 89 1.22 9.76 -0.53
CA LYS A 89 1.15 11.21 -0.35
C LYS A 89 0.48 11.59 0.97
N GLU A 90 -0.59 10.91 1.35
CA GLU A 90 -1.29 11.09 2.63
C GLU A 90 -0.34 10.82 3.80
N MET A 91 0.35 9.68 3.80
CA MET A 91 1.30 9.34 4.86
C MET A 91 2.49 10.31 4.92
N ALA A 92 2.94 10.82 3.77
CA ALA A 92 3.94 11.88 3.72
C ALA A 92 3.45 13.18 4.36
N ALA A 93 2.18 13.53 4.20
CA ALA A 93 1.56 14.69 4.87
C ALA A 93 1.45 14.46 6.39
N GLN A 94 1.00 13.28 6.84
CA GLN A 94 0.93 12.93 8.26
C GLN A 94 2.32 13.00 8.93
N LYS A 95 3.36 12.50 8.24
CA LYS A 95 4.75 12.68 8.71
C LYS A 95 5.12 14.15 8.88
N ARG A 96 4.73 15.04 7.96
CA ARG A 96 4.99 16.49 8.09
C ARG A 96 4.24 17.10 9.27
N ILE A 97 2.97 16.71 9.49
CA ILE A 97 2.17 17.14 10.65
C ILE A 97 2.87 16.73 11.95
N SER A 98 3.36 15.49 12.04
CA SER A 98 4.06 15.01 13.25
C SER A 98 5.35 15.77 13.52
N VAL A 99 6.04 16.28 12.49
CA VAL A 99 7.20 17.16 12.63
C VAL A 99 6.77 18.56 13.05
N ALA A 100 5.70 19.10 12.46
CA ALA A 100 5.17 20.43 12.79
C ALA A 100 4.72 20.53 14.26
N ASN A 101 4.18 19.46 14.84
CA ASN A 101 3.79 19.40 16.26
C ASN A 101 4.96 19.54 17.25
N LEU A 102 6.21 19.40 16.79
CA LEU A 102 7.41 19.69 17.61
C LEU A 102 7.77 21.18 17.66
N LEU A 103 7.15 22.01 16.78
CA LEU A 103 7.44 23.42 16.64
C LEU A 103 6.36 24.27 17.33
N PRO A 104 6.70 25.51 17.75
CA PRO A 104 5.69 26.46 18.19
C PRO A 104 4.64 26.72 17.11
N GLN A 105 3.36 26.76 17.51
CA GLN A 105 2.23 27.01 16.62
C GLN A 105 1.70 28.41 16.87
N LEU A 106 1.55 29.20 15.81
CA LEU A 106 0.94 30.49 15.81
C LEU A 106 -0.44 30.43 15.16
N ASN A 107 -1.49 30.70 15.93
CA ASN A 107 -2.85 30.74 15.46
C ASN A 107 -3.37 32.18 15.48
N GLY A 108 -3.94 32.63 14.37
CA GLY A 108 -4.63 33.91 14.26
C GLY A 108 -6.14 33.69 14.16
N LYS A 109 -6.93 34.45 14.90
CA LYS A 109 -8.40 34.48 14.80
C LYS A 109 -8.82 35.92 14.56
N ILE A 110 -9.61 36.14 13.54
CA ILE A 110 -10.31 37.40 13.29
C ILE A 110 -11.79 37.09 13.29
N GLU A 111 -12.55 37.78 14.12
CA GLU A 111 -13.99 37.59 14.28
C GLU A 111 -14.69 38.93 14.12
N ALA A 112 -15.73 38.93 13.35
CA ALA A 112 -16.64 40.05 13.22
C ALA A 112 -18.04 39.53 13.52
N GLU A 113 -18.66 40.03 14.55
CA GLU A 113 -19.98 39.60 15.01
C GLU A 113 -20.93 40.81 15.02
N ARG A 114 -22.14 40.57 14.55
CA ARG A 114 -23.24 41.52 14.66
C ARG A 114 -24.31 40.91 15.53
N GLU A 115 -24.44 41.45 16.72
CA GLU A 115 -25.45 41.05 17.66
C GLU A 115 -26.68 42.00 17.55
N VAL A 116 -27.84 41.39 17.53
CA VAL A 116 -29.12 42.11 17.48
C VAL A 116 -29.92 41.64 18.68
N GLU A 117 -29.96 42.51 19.71
CA GLU A 117 -30.75 42.24 20.90
C GLU A 117 -32.16 42.84 20.72
N ASN A 118 -33.18 42.01 21.00
CA ASN A 118 -34.57 42.36 20.88
C ASN A 118 -35.29 41.97 22.18
N TYR A 119 -35.21 42.82 23.20
CA TYR A 119 -35.94 42.63 24.44
C TYR A 119 -37.34 43.25 24.28
N GLY A 120 -38.39 42.41 24.40
CA GLY A 120 -39.80 42.78 24.20
C GLY A 120 -40.19 44.10 24.81
N GLY A 121 -40.48 45.07 23.96
CA GLY A 121 -40.96 46.42 24.35
C GLY A 121 -39.88 47.51 24.35
N HIS A 122 -38.61 47.22 24.09
CA HIS A 122 -37.54 48.22 23.95
C HIS A 122 -37.04 48.31 22.52
N SER A 123 -36.43 49.43 22.17
CA SER A 123 -35.83 49.61 20.84
C SER A 123 -34.78 48.55 20.56
N ARG A 124 -34.82 47.99 19.34
CA ARG A 124 -33.82 47.05 18.80
C ARG A 124 -32.44 47.67 18.93
N ASP A 125 -31.59 47.04 19.74
CA ASP A 125 -30.19 47.42 19.84
C ASP A 125 -29.33 46.55 18.89
N VAL A 126 -28.44 47.19 18.16
CA VAL A 126 -27.57 46.54 17.17
C VAL A 126 -26.12 46.83 17.53
N GLY A 127 -25.46 45.85 18.09
CA GLY A 127 -24.03 45.88 18.38
C GLY A 127 -23.20 45.26 17.24
N ASN A 128 -22.08 45.90 16.90
CA ASN A 128 -21.06 45.26 16.07
C ASN A 128 -19.80 45.08 16.93
N SER A 129 -19.29 43.84 17.01
CA SER A 129 -18.01 43.55 17.67
C SER A 129 -16.99 43.05 16.65
N TYR A 130 -15.76 43.51 16.82
CA TYR A 130 -14.63 43.07 15.99
C TYR A 130 -13.51 42.61 16.92
N GLU A 131 -13.07 41.37 16.74
CA GLU A 131 -12.00 40.81 17.56
C GLU A 131 -10.87 40.28 16.67
N ALA A 132 -9.65 40.61 17.05
CA ALA A 132 -8.44 40.02 16.42
C ALA A 132 -7.57 39.45 17.54
N LYS A 133 -7.31 38.15 17.47
CA LYS A 133 -6.45 37.41 18.43
C LYS A 133 -5.31 36.75 17.72
N ALA A 134 -4.13 36.76 18.33
CA ALA A 134 -2.99 35.91 17.96
C ALA A 134 -2.59 35.08 19.17
N LEU A 135 -2.53 33.76 19.00
CA LEU A 135 -2.17 32.82 20.06
C LEU A 135 -0.94 32.01 19.64
N LEU A 136 0.14 32.13 20.40
CA LEU A 136 1.33 31.29 20.29
C LEU A 136 1.24 30.15 21.30
N SER A 137 1.26 28.91 20.83
CA SER A 137 1.25 27.72 21.67
C SER A 137 2.43 26.82 21.33
N TRP A 138 3.06 26.22 22.33
CA TRP A 138 4.15 25.26 22.15
C TRP A 138 4.11 24.20 23.23
N GLU A 139 4.05 22.92 22.80
CA GLU A 139 4.11 21.76 23.69
C GLU A 139 5.57 21.32 23.84
N LEU A 140 6.11 21.47 25.05
CA LEU A 140 7.47 21.02 25.36
C LEU A 140 7.48 19.49 25.53
N ASP A 141 8.20 18.80 24.67
CA ASP A 141 8.28 17.33 24.65
C ASP A 141 9.28 16.80 25.68
N LEU A 142 8.98 16.95 26.97
CA LEU A 142 9.86 16.59 28.08
C LEU A 142 10.14 15.07 28.14
N TRP A 143 9.12 14.25 27.87
CA TRP A 143 9.21 12.78 27.93
C TRP A 143 9.34 12.11 26.57
N GLY A 144 9.42 12.85 25.47
CA GLY A 144 9.63 12.34 24.13
C GLY A 144 8.40 11.78 23.45
N ASN A 145 7.18 12.10 23.90
CA ASN A 145 5.94 11.66 23.29
C ASN A 145 5.82 12.13 21.82
N LEU A 146 6.04 13.42 21.57
CA LEU A 146 5.99 13.98 20.21
C LEU A 146 7.10 13.41 19.32
N ARG A 147 8.30 13.21 19.87
CA ARG A 147 9.41 12.56 19.16
C ARG A 147 9.08 11.11 18.77
N TRP A 148 8.41 10.36 19.67
CA TRP A 148 7.96 9.00 19.35
C TRP A 148 6.84 8.99 18.31
N LYS A 149 5.88 9.92 18.38
CA LYS A 149 4.85 10.09 17.33
C LYS A 149 5.45 10.38 15.97
N LYS A 150 6.51 11.21 15.91
CA LYS A 150 7.26 11.45 14.67
C LYS A 150 7.90 10.16 14.15
N VAL A 151 8.53 9.36 15.01
CA VAL A 151 9.15 8.08 14.61
C VAL A 151 8.10 7.11 14.07
N ALA A 152 6.94 7.01 14.72
CA ALA A 152 5.81 6.20 14.24
C ALA A 152 5.32 6.68 12.87
N ALA A 153 5.09 7.98 12.70
CA ALA A 153 4.64 8.54 11.42
C ALA A 153 5.67 8.36 10.27
N VAL A 154 6.97 8.31 10.59
CA VAL A 154 8.01 7.95 9.60
C VAL A 154 7.90 6.47 9.23
N ALA A 155 7.66 5.58 10.20
CA ALA A 155 7.49 4.16 9.95
C ALA A 155 6.23 3.89 9.10
N ASP A 156 5.10 4.54 9.40
CA ASP A 156 3.86 4.45 8.62
C ASP A 156 4.05 4.94 7.18
N TYR A 157 4.80 6.02 6.98
CA TYR A 157 5.15 6.48 5.64
C TYR A 157 5.98 5.44 4.88
N LEU A 158 7.02 4.87 5.50
CA LEU A 158 7.84 3.83 4.88
C LEU A 158 7.01 2.57 4.57
N GLN A 159 6.15 2.16 5.48
CA GLN A 159 5.21 1.06 5.25
C GLN A 159 4.33 1.32 4.01
N SER A 160 3.82 2.53 3.84
CA SER A 160 2.99 2.86 2.67
C SER A 160 3.77 2.78 1.36
N VAL A 161 5.05 3.14 1.34
CA VAL A 161 5.95 3.01 0.19
C VAL A 161 6.17 1.53 -0.16
N GLU A 162 6.46 0.69 0.84
CA GLU A 162 6.67 -0.74 0.61
C GLU A 162 5.37 -1.46 0.21
N SER A 163 4.21 -1.04 0.74
CA SER A 163 2.91 -1.54 0.30
C SER A 163 2.61 -1.20 -1.16
N GLN A 164 2.99 -0.01 -1.62
CA GLN A 164 2.87 0.36 -3.04
C GLN A 164 3.77 -0.52 -3.94
N ARG A 165 4.99 -0.83 -3.47
CA ARG A 165 5.90 -1.74 -4.19
C ARG A 165 5.32 -3.15 -4.27
N ALA A 166 4.80 -3.67 -3.16
CA ALA A 166 4.16 -4.98 -3.11
C ALA A 166 2.97 -5.07 -4.08
N LEU A 167 2.09 -4.06 -4.08
CA LEU A 167 0.97 -3.98 -5.01
C LEU A 167 1.44 -3.99 -6.48
N ARG A 168 2.50 -3.24 -6.80
CA ARG A 168 3.09 -3.24 -8.14
C ARG A 168 3.53 -4.64 -8.57
N MET A 169 4.18 -5.40 -7.68
CA MET A 169 4.60 -6.78 -7.95
C MET A 169 3.40 -7.70 -8.15
N THR A 170 2.35 -7.56 -7.33
CA THR A 170 1.10 -8.30 -7.47
C THR A 170 0.46 -8.08 -8.84
N ILE A 171 0.31 -6.83 -9.28
CA ILE A 171 -0.27 -6.50 -10.59
C ILE A 171 0.55 -7.10 -11.73
N VAL A 172 1.88 -7.03 -11.65
CA VAL A 172 2.76 -7.65 -12.65
C VAL A 172 2.52 -9.15 -12.73
N ALA A 173 2.45 -9.83 -11.58
CA ALA A 173 2.23 -11.28 -11.51
C ALA A 173 0.83 -11.67 -12.03
N GLU A 174 -0.21 -10.96 -11.65
CA GLU A 174 -1.60 -11.21 -12.09
C GLU A 174 -1.77 -11.04 -13.60
N VAL A 175 -1.19 -9.98 -14.18
CA VAL A 175 -1.23 -9.77 -15.64
C VAL A 175 -0.46 -10.87 -16.36
N ALA A 176 0.70 -11.26 -15.86
CA ALA A 176 1.49 -12.33 -16.45
C ALA A 176 0.77 -13.68 -16.37
N GLN A 177 0.17 -13.99 -15.23
CA GLN A 177 -0.62 -15.20 -15.05
C GLN A 177 -1.79 -15.26 -16.03
N ALA A 178 -2.61 -14.19 -16.08
CA ALA A 178 -3.75 -14.12 -16.98
C ALA A 178 -3.35 -14.23 -18.46
N TYR A 179 -2.22 -13.63 -18.84
CA TYR A 179 -1.69 -13.73 -20.20
C TYR A 179 -1.31 -15.16 -20.57
N TYR A 180 -0.54 -15.84 -19.73
CA TYR A 180 -0.13 -17.22 -20.00
C TYR A 180 -1.29 -18.21 -19.93
N GLU A 181 -2.27 -17.95 -19.06
CA GLU A 181 -3.51 -18.73 -19.02
C GLU A 181 -4.30 -18.60 -20.34
N LEU A 182 -4.42 -17.38 -20.87
CA LEU A 182 -5.02 -17.15 -22.17
C LEU A 182 -4.28 -17.86 -23.30
N VAL A 183 -2.95 -17.79 -23.35
CA VAL A 183 -2.12 -18.49 -24.34
C VAL A 183 -2.30 -20.01 -24.23
N ALA A 184 -2.41 -20.54 -23.04
CA ALA A 184 -2.66 -21.97 -22.82
C ALA A 184 -4.06 -22.37 -23.36
N LEU A 185 -5.09 -21.59 -23.06
CA LEU A 185 -6.45 -21.83 -23.54
C LEU A 185 -6.55 -21.71 -25.06
N ASP A 186 -5.89 -20.74 -25.69
CA ASP A 186 -5.83 -20.60 -27.15
C ASP A 186 -5.16 -21.85 -27.78
N THR A 187 -4.11 -22.36 -27.16
CA THR A 187 -3.44 -23.59 -27.62
C THR A 187 -4.33 -24.81 -27.46
N GLU A 188 -5.01 -24.92 -26.33
CA GLU A 188 -5.99 -26.02 -26.07
C GLU A 188 -7.12 -25.98 -27.10
N LEU A 189 -7.67 -24.81 -27.38
CA LEU A 189 -8.73 -24.63 -28.36
C LEU A 189 -8.29 -25.08 -29.76
N GLU A 190 -7.06 -24.78 -30.16
CA GLU A 190 -6.53 -25.23 -31.45
C GLU A 190 -6.40 -26.76 -31.49
N ILE A 191 -5.91 -27.39 -30.42
CA ILE A 191 -5.85 -28.86 -30.32
C ILE A 191 -7.23 -29.48 -30.39
N VAL A 192 -8.23 -28.93 -29.69
CA VAL A 192 -9.61 -29.42 -29.70
C VAL A 192 -10.20 -29.31 -31.12
N ARG A 193 -9.99 -28.19 -31.82
CA ARG A 193 -10.46 -28.01 -33.20
C ARG A 193 -9.81 -29.01 -34.17
N GLN A 194 -8.55 -29.29 -34.03
CA GLN A 194 -7.85 -30.31 -34.84
C GLN A 194 -8.39 -31.71 -34.52
N THR A 195 -8.62 -31.99 -33.24
CA THR A 195 -9.20 -33.24 -32.79
C THR A 195 -10.62 -33.42 -33.33
N GLN A 196 -11.45 -32.37 -33.33
CA GLN A 196 -12.79 -32.41 -33.88
C GLN A 196 -12.76 -32.79 -35.37
N LYS A 197 -11.91 -32.16 -36.19
CA LYS A 197 -11.74 -32.51 -37.60
C LYS A 197 -11.35 -33.97 -37.82
N ALA A 198 -10.43 -34.48 -37.00
CA ALA A 198 -10.02 -35.88 -37.04
C ALA A 198 -11.17 -36.83 -36.67
N ARG A 199 -11.99 -36.46 -35.67
CA ARG A 199 -13.20 -37.21 -35.26
C ARG A 199 -14.27 -37.21 -36.32
N GLU A 200 -14.50 -36.06 -37.01
CA GLU A 200 -15.42 -35.97 -38.15
C GLU A 200 -15.05 -36.96 -39.26
N GLU A 201 -13.77 -37.01 -39.61
CA GLU A 201 -13.26 -38.00 -40.58
C GLU A 201 -13.39 -39.43 -40.08
N GLY A 202 -13.13 -39.68 -38.78
CA GLY A 202 -13.37 -40.96 -38.10
C GLY A 202 -14.79 -41.43 -38.23
N VAL A 203 -15.76 -40.55 -37.99
CA VAL A 203 -17.21 -40.85 -38.15
C VAL A 203 -17.52 -41.17 -39.63
N ARG A 204 -17.00 -40.42 -40.57
CA ARG A 204 -17.16 -40.66 -42.00
C ARG A 204 -16.67 -42.08 -42.40
N LEU A 205 -15.51 -42.45 -41.96
CA LEU A 205 -14.90 -43.77 -42.23
C LEU A 205 -15.70 -44.87 -41.53
N ALA A 206 -16.11 -44.70 -40.26
CA ALA A 206 -16.94 -45.65 -39.53
C ALA A 206 -18.28 -45.92 -40.19
N ARG A 207 -18.89 -44.87 -40.73
CA ARG A 207 -20.15 -44.98 -41.53
C ARG A 207 -19.96 -45.80 -42.79
N ILE A 208 -18.93 -45.52 -43.62
CA ILE A 208 -18.66 -46.29 -44.82
C ILE A 208 -18.42 -47.77 -44.51
N ARG A 209 -17.67 -48.09 -43.45
CA ARG A 209 -17.42 -49.47 -43.03
C ARG A 209 -18.68 -50.15 -42.51
N PHE A 210 -19.55 -49.44 -41.80
CA PHE A 210 -20.84 -49.98 -41.34
C PHE A 210 -21.77 -50.29 -42.53
N GLU A 211 -21.94 -49.33 -43.47
CA GLU A 211 -22.75 -49.50 -44.68
C GLU A 211 -22.21 -50.62 -45.60
N GLY A 212 -20.89 -50.83 -45.60
CA GLY A 212 -20.23 -51.94 -46.28
C GLY A 212 -20.29 -53.29 -45.56
N GLY A 213 -20.92 -53.35 -44.37
CA GLY A 213 -21.00 -54.58 -43.57
C GLY A 213 -19.67 -55.02 -42.90
N LEU A 214 -18.67 -54.13 -42.87
CA LEU A 214 -17.35 -54.42 -42.34
C LEU A 214 -17.18 -54.17 -40.82
N THR A 215 -18.14 -53.48 -40.19
CA THR A 215 -18.15 -53.16 -38.76
C THR A 215 -19.54 -53.12 -38.19
N SER A 216 -19.69 -53.18 -36.85
CA SER A 216 -20.97 -53.12 -36.14
C SER A 216 -21.51 -51.68 -36.09
N GLU A 217 -22.84 -51.57 -35.97
CA GLU A 217 -23.50 -50.28 -35.69
C GLU A 217 -22.96 -49.63 -34.41
N THR A 218 -22.67 -50.43 -33.40
CA THR A 218 -22.10 -49.95 -32.13
C THR A 218 -20.83 -49.14 -32.35
N SER A 219 -19.95 -49.60 -33.23
CA SER A 219 -18.68 -48.88 -33.54
C SER A 219 -18.94 -47.53 -34.24
N TYR A 220 -19.95 -47.47 -35.12
CA TYR A 220 -20.36 -46.24 -35.74
C TYR A 220 -20.98 -45.27 -34.74
N GLN A 221 -21.86 -45.72 -33.86
CA GLN A 221 -22.49 -44.92 -32.81
C GLN A 221 -21.44 -44.40 -31.80
N GLN A 222 -20.43 -45.21 -31.42
CA GLN A 222 -19.33 -44.77 -30.59
C GLN A 222 -18.51 -43.63 -31.22
N ALA A 223 -18.25 -43.72 -32.52
CA ALA A 223 -17.54 -42.62 -33.22
C ALA A 223 -18.36 -41.32 -33.19
N GLN A 224 -19.68 -41.40 -33.35
CA GLN A 224 -20.55 -40.21 -33.24
C GLN A 224 -20.57 -39.62 -31.80
N VAL A 225 -20.61 -40.46 -30.78
CA VAL A 225 -20.55 -40.00 -29.39
C VAL A 225 -19.22 -39.29 -29.11
N GLU A 226 -18.10 -39.83 -29.58
CA GLU A 226 -16.79 -39.20 -29.39
C GLU A 226 -16.69 -37.85 -30.12
N LEU A 227 -17.26 -37.73 -31.33
CA LEU A 227 -17.36 -36.44 -32.01
C LEU A 227 -18.21 -35.44 -31.23
N ALA A 228 -19.39 -35.86 -30.75
CA ALA A 228 -20.26 -35.00 -29.96
C ALA A 228 -19.60 -34.52 -28.65
N ARG A 229 -18.87 -35.40 -27.96
CA ARG A 229 -18.06 -35.01 -26.79
C ARG A 229 -17.01 -33.98 -27.11
N THR A 230 -16.30 -34.15 -28.22
CA THR A 230 -15.28 -33.17 -28.64
C THR A 230 -15.90 -31.82 -28.99
N ALA A 231 -17.07 -31.81 -29.62
CA ALA A 231 -17.80 -30.57 -29.94
C ALA A 231 -18.26 -29.78 -28.71
N THR A 232 -18.40 -30.40 -27.52
CA THR A 232 -18.73 -29.70 -26.29
C THR A 232 -17.55 -28.98 -25.64
N LEU A 233 -16.33 -29.23 -26.13
CA LEU A 233 -15.09 -28.60 -25.61
C LEU A 233 -14.71 -27.35 -26.41
N VAL A 234 -15.32 -27.08 -27.56
CA VAL A 234 -15.14 -25.89 -28.39
C VAL A 234 -16.03 -24.76 -27.91
#